data_09f0900ea2c14a95db5523e62c9dd5cd
#
_entry.id   09f0900ea2c14a95db5523e62c9dd5cd
#
_cell.length_a   1.000
_cell.length_b   1.000
_cell.length_c   1.000
_cell.angle_alpha   90.00
_cell.angle_beta   90.00
_cell.angle_gamma   90.00
#
_symmetry.space_group_name_H-M   'P 1'
#
loop_
_entity.id
_entity.type
_entity.pdbx_description
1 polymer ?
#
loop_
_entity_poly.entity_id
_entity_poly.type
_entity_poly.pdbx_seq_one_letter_code
_entity_poly.pdbx_strand_id
1 'polypeptide(L)'
;MTPTHTESTPLFDVRAQTYVAAPPAEVYAVVSDLPRSSEWSPECTGGAWVSGRPATVGAVFRGENLRADDVVAWAPVVRGTWRTESQVVAAEPGRVFRWAMRDSAGNAQDSVWSYEITPDGDGCVLVHGLRMGTATEGIRGITSEMDEATKEKFFADWTEKLAGDLRDTLHRIKAIAEKA
;
A
#
# COMPACT_ATOMS: atom_id res chain seq x y z
N MET A 1 -11.00 2.77 -36.50
CA MET A 1 -10.46 1.59 -35.78
C MET A 1 -9.85 2.10 -34.49
N THR A 2 -10.56 1.98 -33.39
CA THR A 2 -10.08 2.35 -32.05
C THR A 2 -9.18 1.21 -31.54
N PRO A 3 -7.95 1.45 -31.10
CA PRO A 3 -7.15 0.36 -30.53
C PRO A 3 -7.80 -0.07 -29.22
N THR A 4 -8.22 -1.30 -29.14
CA THR A 4 -8.57 -2.00 -27.90
C THR A 4 -7.28 -2.14 -27.11
N HIS A 5 -7.08 -1.28 -26.10
CA HIS A 5 -6.08 -1.52 -25.06
C HIS A 5 -6.51 -2.79 -24.33
N THR A 6 -5.87 -3.89 -24.64
CA THR A 6 -5.91 -5.07 -23.79
C THR A 6 -5.18 -4.69 -22.50
N GLU A 7 -5.91 -4.29 -21.46
CA GLU A 7 -5.32 -4.12 -20.14
C GLU A 7 -4.76 -5.48 -19.71
N SER A 8 -3.45 -5.55 -19.59
CA SER A 8 -2.79 -6.75 -19.08
C SER A 8 -3.22 -6.97 -17.63
N THR A 9 -3.50 -8.22 -17.26
CA THR A 9 -3.84 -8.58 -15.88
C THR A 9 -2.72 -8.14 -14.94
N PRO A 10 -3.02 -7.38 -13.87
CA PRO A 10 -2.01 -6.95 -12.91
C PRO A 10 -1.41 -8.14 -12.17
N LEU A 11 -0.15 -8.00 -11.73
CA LEU A 11 0.51 -9.00 -10.88
C LEU A 11 -0.18 -9.14 -9.52
N PHE A 12 -0.56 -8.00 -8.94
CA PHE A 12 -1.35 -7.94 -7.70
C PHE A 12 -2.49 -6.95 -7.88
N ASP A 13 -3.67 -7.33 -7.45
CA ASP A 13 -4.81 -6.45 -7.22
C ASP A 13 -5.54 -6.97 -5.99
N VAL A 14 -5.07 -6.52 -4.83
CA VAL A 14 -5.54 -6.98 -3.53
C VAL A 14 -6.27 -5.85 -2.83
N ARG A 15 -7.47 -6.12 -2.34
CA ARG A 15 -8.32 -5.15 -1.65
C ARG A 15 -8.95 -5.77 -0.41
N ALA A 16 -9.15 -4.95 0.60
CA ALA A 16 -9.95 -5.25 1.76
C ALA A 16 -10.78 -4.02 2.14
N GLN A 17 -11.89 -4.21 2.82
CA GLN A 17 -12.74 -3.11 3.26
C GLN A 17 -13.30 -3.34 4.65
N THR A 18 -13.66 -2.23 5.32
CA THR A 18 -14.35 -2.24 6.60
C THR A 18 -15.24 -1.02 6.73
N TYR A 19 -16.33 -1.15 7.49
CA TYR A 19 -17.09 0.01 7.94
C TYR A 19 -16.38 0.66 9.14
N VAL A 20 -16.30 1.99 9.12
CA VAL A 20 -15.74 2.82 10.20
C VAL A 20 -16.82 3.78 10.68
N ALA A 21 -17.14 3.73 11.97
CA ALA A 21 -18.12 4.60 12.61
C ALA A 21 -17.50 5.98 12.94
N ALA A 22 -16.99 6.65 11.91
CA ALA A 22 -16.42 8.00 11.97
C ALA A 22 -16.66 8.74 10.64
N PRO A 23 -16.71 10.07 10.64
CA PRO A 23 -16.88 10.85 9.42
C PRO A 23 -15.75 10.62 8.41
N PRO A 24 -16.03 10.62 7.09
CA PRO A 24 -15.01 10.47 6.05
C PRO A 24 -13.79 11.39 6.19
N ALA A 25 -14.01 12.63 6.62
CA ALA A 25 -12.91 13.60 6.82
C ALA A 25 -11.94 13.18 7.93
N GLU A 26 -12.45 12.61 9.02
CA GLU A 26 -11.63 12.14 10.14
C GLU A 26 -10.84 10.88 9.74
N VAL A 27 -11.46 9.95 9.04
CA VAL A 27 -10.79 8.76 8.52
C VAL A 27 -9.69 9.15 7.53
N TYR A 28 -9.98 10.10 6.62
CA TYR A 28 -8.98 10.61 5.68
C TYR A 28 -7.79 11.26 6.40
N ALA A 29 -8.01 12.04 7.44
CA ALA A 29 -6.95 12.66 8.22
C ALA A 29 -6.01 11.60 8.83
N VAL A 30 -6.53 10.46 9.26
CA VAL A 30 -5.73 9.34 9.75
C VAL A 30 -4.92 8.71 8.62
N VAL A 31 -5.57 8.25 7.56
CA VAL A 31 -4.90 7.43 6.51
C VAL A 31 -3.93 8.22 5.64
N SER A 32 -4.07 9.53 5.53
CA SER A 32 -3.17 10.41 4.78
C SER A 32 -1.93 10.86 5.57
N ASP A 33 -1.89 10.61 6.88
CA ASP A 33 -0.76 10.93 7.74
C ASP A 33 0.26 9.77 7.75
N LEU A 34 0.94 9.57 6.64
CA LEU A 34 1.89 8.46 6.46
C LEU A 34 2.99 8.37 7.53
N PRO A 35 3.52 9.48 8.11
CA PRO A 35 4.46 9.38 9.23
C PRO A 35 3.94 8.58 10.43
N ARG A 36 2.63 8.51 10.62
CA ARG A 36 1.99 7.73 11.68
C ARG A 36 1.72 6.26 11.30
N SER A 37 2.18 5.79 10.15
CA SER A 37 1.90 4.42 9.66
C SER A 37 2.29 3.31 10.63
N SER A 38 3.22 3.56 11.57
CA SER A 38 3.54 2.62 12.64
C SER A 38 2.34 2.23 13.52
N GLU A 39 1.31 3.05 13.55
CA GLU A 39 0.12 2.80 14.38
C GLU A 39 -0.80 1.74 13.74
N TRP A 40 -0.73 1.53 12.42
CA TRP A 40 -1.63 0.60 11.72
C TRP A 40 -0.95 -0.35 10.73
N SER A 41 0.22 -0.04 10.22
CA SER A 41 0.91 -0.91 9.27
C SER A 41 1.57 -2.11 9.95
N PRO A 42 1.49 -3.33 9.38
CA PRO A 42 2.25 -4.47 9.87
C PRO A 42 3.76 -4.33 9.68
N GLU A 43 4.23 -3.60 8.68
CA GLU A 43 5.65 -3.48 8.33
C GLU A 43 6.20 -2.05 8.41
N CYS A 44 5.42 -1.03 8.04
CA CYS A 44 5.92 0.35 8.10
C CYS A 44 5.98 0.83 9.56
N THR A 45 7.16 1.20 10.00
CA THR A 45 7.40 1.70 11.37
C THR A 45 7.37 3.22 11.47
N GLY A 46 6.97 3.90 10.39
CA GLY A 46 6.87 5.35 10.30
C GLY A 46 7.72 5.91 9.17
N GLY A 47 8.17 7.13 9.33
CA GLY A 47 8.98 7.81 8.33
C GLY A 47 8.75 9.32 8.31
N ALA A 48 9.15 9.96 7.22
CA ALA A 48 9.05 11.41 7.07
C ALA A 48 8.75 11.83 5.62
N TRP A 49 8.07 12.93 5.48
CA TRP A 49 7.99 13.64 4.20
C TRP A 49 9.35 14.25 3.88
N VAL A 50 9.89 13.94 2.71
CA VAL A 50 11.23 14.39 2.29
C VAL A 50 11.19 15.41 1.17
N SER A 51 10.04 15.56 0.50
CA SER A 51 9.83 16.52 -0.58
C SER A 51 8.34 16.83 -0.75
N GLY A 52 8.05 18.06 -1.14
CA GLY A 52 6.69 18.53 -1.37
C GLY A 52 5.93 18.86 -0.09
N ARG A 53 4.70 19.36 -0.25
CA ARG A 53 3.79 19.61 0.88
C ARG A 53 3.20 18.26 1.34
N PRO A 54 3.25 17.96 2.65
CA PRO A 54 2.70 16.71 3.19
C PRO A 54 1.30 16.37 2.68
N ALA A 55 1.07 15.10 2.35
CA ALA A 55 -0.21 14.55 1.90
C ALA A 55 -0.83 15.23 0.67
N THR A 56 -0.05 15.89 -0.17
CA THR A 56 -0.50 16.45 -1.46
C THR A 56 0.12 15.70 -2.64
N VAL A 57 -0.55 15.73 -3.80
CA VAL A 57 -0.03 15.11 -5.03
C VAL A 57 1.38 15.63 -5.34
N GLY A 58 2.29 14.71 -5.62
CA GLY A 58 3.71 14.98 -5.86
C GLY A 58 4.61 14.93 -4.63
N ALA A 59 4.04 14.99 -3.42
CA ALA A 59 4.83 14.86 -2.20
C ALA A 59 5.49 13.47 -2.11
N VAL A 60 6.72 13.43 -1.62
CA VAL A 60 7.51 12.20 -1.45
C VAL A 60 7.64 11.87 0.03
N PHE A 61 7.27 10.65 0.37
CA PHE A 61 7.40 10.08 1.70
C PHE A 61 8.50 9.02 1.71
N ARG A 62 9.40 9.11 2.68
CA ARG A 62 10.38 8.06 2.95
C ARG A 62 9.92 7.25 4.14
N GLY A 63 9.55 5.99 3.88
CA GLY A 63 9.10 5.05 4.89
C GLY A 63 10.25 4.22 5.45
N GLU A 64 10.21 3.99 6.76
CA GLU A 64 11.02 3.02 7.47
C GLU A 64 10.19 1.75 7.68
N ASN A 65 10.77 0.59 7.46
CA ASN A 65 10.05 -0.68 7.51
C ASN A 65 10.82 -1.73 8.30
N LEU A 66 10.09 -2.69 8.84
CA LEU A 66 10.63 -3.86 9.52
C LEU A 66 9.84 -5.10 9.09
N ARG A 67 10.52 -6.12 8.60
CA ARG A 67 9.91 -7.41 8.24
C ARG A 67 10.48 -8.53 9.09
N ALA A 68 9.58 -9.32 9.68
CA ALA A 68 9.94 -10.48 10.47
C ALA A 68 10.52 -11.61 9.59
N ASP A 69 11.33 -12.47 10.21
CA ASP A 69 12.07 -13.52 9.51
C ASP A 69 11.17 -14.63 8.94
N ASP A 70 9.97 -14.81 9.50
CA ASP A 70 9.00 -15.83 9.12
C ASP A 70 8.08 -15.43 7.96
N VAL A 71 8.11 -14.16 7.54
CA VAL A 71 7.28 -13.68 6.42
C VAL A 71 7.78 -14.28 5.11
N VAL A 72 6.97 -15.15 4.50
CA VAL A 72 7.31 -15.91 3.28
C VAL A 72 8.75 -16.42 3.35
N ALA A 73 9.04 -17.19 4.41
CA ALA A 73 10.39 -17.53 4.87
C ALA A 73 11.29 -18.22 3.84
N TRP A 74 10.67 -18.91 2.85
CA TRP A 74 11.38 -19.62 1.80
C TRP A 74 11.89 -18.71 0.65
N ALA A 75 11.30 -17.50 0.49
CA ALA A 75 11.66 -16.57 -0.59
C ALA A 75 12.75 -15.58 -0.16
N PRO A 76 13.59 -15.08 -1.08
CA PRO A 76 14.67 -14.15 -0.79
C PRO A 76 14.17 -12.70 -0.65
N VAL A 77 13.13 -12.49 0.15
CA VAL A 77 12.60 -11.15 0.44
C VAL A 77 13.52 -10.40 1.40
N VAL A 78 13.53 -9.08 1.33
CA VAL A 78 14.25 -8.24 2.30
C VAL A 78 13.66 -8.46 3.69
N ARG A 79 14.54 -8.71 4.66
CA ARG A 79 14.20 -8.93 6.07
C ARG A 79 14.89 -7.92 6.97
N GLY A 80 14.40 -7.80 8.20
CA GLY A 80 14.87 -6.76 9.10
C GLY A 80 14.40 -5.38 8.65
N THR A 81 15.22 -4.37 8.84
CA THR A 81 14.90 -2.98 8.51
C THR A 81 15.29 -2.61 7.08
N TRP A 82 14.40 -1.90 6.39
CA TRP A 82 14.71 -1.29 5.09
C TRP A 82 13.92 0.00 4.90
N ARG A 83 14.32 0.78 3.90
CA ARG A 83 13.66 2.05 3.54
C ARG A 83 12.99 1.96 2.19
N THR A 84 11.90 2.69 2.07
CA THR A 84 11.18 2.87 0.82
C THR A 84 10.95 4.35 0.55
N GLU A 85 10.82 4.71 -0.71
CA GLU A 85 10.25 6.00 -1.09
C GLU A 85 8.97 5.79 -1.88
N SER A 86 8.02 6.67 -1.64
CA SER A 86 6.76 6.71 -2.36
C SER A 86 6.35 8.14 -2.66
N GLN A 87 5.54 8.29 -3.71
CA GLN A 87 5.04 9.59 -4.15
C GLN A 87 3.53 9.57 -4.15
N VAL A 88 2.93 10.59 -3.56
CA VAL A 88 1.47 10.77 -3.60
C VAL A 88 1.02 11.03 -5.03
N VAL A 89 0.08 10.23 -5.52
CA VAL A 89 -0.47 10.31 -6.88
C VAL A 89 -1.95 10.71 -6.93
N ALA A 90 -2.66 10.61 -5.81
CA ALA A 90 -4.01 11.15 -5.64
C ALA A 90 -4.24 11.56 -4.19
N ALA A 91 -4.88 12.69 -3.97
CA ALA A 91 -5.20 13.24 -2.65
C ALA A 91 -6.48 14.06 -2.75
N GLU A 92 -7.61 13.41 -2.50
CA GLU A 92 -8.94 14.02 -2.46
C GLU A 92 -9.49 13.90 -1.03
N PRO A 93 -9.44 14.97 -0.22
CA PRO A 93 -9.86 14.92 1.18
C PRO A 93 -11.24 14.27 1.38
N GLY A 94 -11.30 13.32 2.30
CA GLY A 94 -12.50 12.56 2.62
C GLY A 94 -12.90 11.50 1.58
N ARG A 95 -12.11 11.27 0.52
CA ARG A 95 -12.48 10.35 -0.57
C ARG A 95 -11.37 9.39 -0.99
N VAL A 96 -10.22 9.90 -1.38
CA VAL A 96 -9.15 9.10 -1.99
C VAL A 96 -7.79 9.59 -1.55
N PHE A 97 -6.94 8.65 -1.15
CA PHE A 97 -5.51 8.88 -0.95
C PHE A 97 -4.72 7.73 -1.58
N ARG A 98 -3.82 8.03 -2.53
CA ARG A 98 -3.01 7.02 -3.24
C ARG A 98 -1.56 7.45 -3.31
N TRP A 99 -0.67 6.47 -3.17
CA TRP A 99 0.76 6.68 -3.34
C TRP A 99 1.39 5.54 -4.14
N ALA A 100 2.26 5.92 -5.07
CA ALA A 100 3.03 5.00 -5.89
C ALA A 100 4.41 4.76 -5.28
N MET A 101 4.87 3.52 -5.28
CA MET A 101 6.24 3.20 -4.87
C MET A 101 7.24 3.76 -5.90
N ARG A 102 8.40 4.25 -5.44
CA ARG A 102 9.47 4.74 -6.29
C ARG A 102 10.59 3.71 -6.40
N ASP A 103 11.24 3.68 -7.56
CA ASP A 103 12.46 2.91 -7.78
C ASP A 103 13.70 3.62 -7.23
N SER A 104 14.86 2.98 -7.31
CA SER A 104 16.14 3.54 -6.86
C SER A 104 16.58 4.81 -7.62
N ALA A 105 16.07 5.03 -8.83
CA ALA A 105 16.28 6.24 -9.61
C ALA A 105 15.29 7.37 -9.29
N GLY A 106 14.31 7.11 -8.40
CA GLY A 106 13.32 8.08 -7.98
C GLY A 106 12.10 8.19 -8.89
N ASN A 107 11.88 7.24 -9.79
CA ASN A 107 10.69 7.21 -10.63
C ASN A 107 9.55 6.47 -9.97
N ALA A 108 8.31 6.95 -10.14
CA ALA A 108 7.12 6.24 -9.73
C ALA A 108 6.99 4.93 -10.53
N GLN A 109 6.75 3.82 -9.83
CA GLN A 109 6.53 2.50 -10.41
C GLN A 109 5.04 2.21 -10.55
N ASP A 110 4.68 1.19 -11.34
CA ASP A 110 3.31 0.68 -11.48
C ASP A 110 2.92 -0.19 -10.27
N SER A 111 3.05 0.39 -9.09
CA SER A 111 2.72 -0.20 -7.80
C SER A 111 2.11 0.87 -6.91
N VAL A 112 0.78 0.85 -6.78
CA VAL A 112 0.01 1.90 -6.13
C VAL A 112 -0.77 1.34 -4.95
N TRP A 113 -0.50 1.89 -3.78
CA TRP A 113 -1.30 1.71 -2.59
C TRP A 113 -2.44 2.73 -2.57
N SER A 114 -3.58 2.37 -2.02
CA SER A 114 -4.75 3.23 -1.99
C SER A 114 -5.57 3.09 -0.72
N TYR A 115 -6.16 4.22 -0.32
CA TYR A 115 -7.34 4.29 0.53
C TYR A 115 -8.46 4.96 -0.24
N GLU A 116 -9.63 4.34 -0.24
CA GLU A 116 -10.86 4.88 -0.83
C GLU A 116 -11.93 4.93 0.25
N ILE A 117 -12.61 6.06 0.38
CA ILE A 117 -13.58 6.32 1.44
C ILE A 117 -14.91 6.67 0.79
N THR A 118 -15.96 5.95 1.17
CA THR A 118 -17.32 6.20 0.70
C THR A 118 -18.23 6.43 1.91
N PRO A 119 -18.93 7.58 1.99
CA PRO A 119 -19.90 7.82 3.07
C PRO A 119 -20.95 6.70 3.14
N ASP A 120 -21.28 6.27 4.36
CA ASP A 120 -22.30 5.27 4.62
C ASP A 120 -22.98 5.57 5.97
N GLY A 121 -24.22 6.08 5.95
CA GLY A 121 -24.92 6.51 7.15
C GLY A 121 -24.12 7.56 7.94
N ASP A 122 -23.92 7.32 9.23
CA ASP A 122 -23.17 8.20 10.13
C ASP A 122 -21.64 7.96 10.07
N GLY A 123 -21.19 7.02 9.25
CA GLY A 123 -19.80 6.66 9.09
C GLY A 123 -19.39 6.57 7.61
N CYS A 124 -18.50 5.65 7.33
CA CYS A 124 -18.02 5.40 5.98
C CYS A 124 -17.52 3.96 5.78
N VAL A 125 -17.46 3.54 4.54
CA VAL A 125 -16.72 2.34 4.13
C VAL A 125 -15.32 2.76 3.70
N LEU A 126 -14.31 2.19 4.36
CA LEU A 126 -12.91 2.36 4.03
C LEU A 126 -12.41 1.13 3.27
N VAL A 127 -11.92 1.35 2.05
CA VAL A 127 -11.26 0.33 1.23
C VAL A 127 -9.76 0.60 1.23
N HIS A 128 -8.96 -0.41 1.53
CA HIS A 128 -7.50 -0.38 1.40
C HIS A 128 -7.07 -1.34 0.30
N GLY A 129 -6.19 -0.92 -0.59
CA GLY A 129 -5.77 -1.72 -1.73
C GLY A 129 -4.31 -1.54 -2.11
N LEU A 130 -3.78 -2.58 -2.77
CA LEU A 130 -2.54 -2.52 -3.53
C LEU A 130 -2.80 -3.06 -4.93
N ARG A 131 -2.52 -2.26 -5.94
CA ARG A 131 -2.46 -2.69 -7.34
C ARG A 131 -1.03 -2.55 -7.85
N MET A 132 -0.47 -3.65 -8.33
CA MET A 132 0.82 -3.69 -9.02
C MET A 132 0.59 -4.26 -10.43
N GLY A 133 0.68 -3.43 -11.45
CA GLY A 133 0.49 -3.86 -12.84
C GLY A 133 1.71 -4.62 -13.33
N THR A 134 2.89 -4.02 -13.23
CA THR A 134 4.17 -4.63 -13.55
C THR A 134 5.05 -4.77 -12.33
N ALA A 135 5.97 -5.74 -12.33
CA ALA A 135 6.87 -5.97 -11.21
C ALA A 135 7.70 -4.73 -10.90
N THR A 136 7.74 -4.33 -9.63
CA THR A 136 8.66 -3.31 -9.13
C THR A 136 10.10 -3.79 -9.20
N GLU A 137 11.04 -2.86 -9.05
CA GLU A 137 12.48 -3.16 -8.95
C GLU A 137 12.75 -4.24 -7.88
N GLY A 138 12.11 -4.11 -6.69
CA GLY A 138 12.25 -5.09 -5.61
C GLY A 138 11.71 -6.46 -5.97
N ILE A 139 10.52 -6.54 -6.55
CA ILE A 139 9.93 -7.83 -6.98
C ILE A 139 10.75 -8.48 -8.10
N ARG A 140 11.24 -7.71 -9.06
CA ARG A 140 12.17 -8.23 -10.07
C ARG A 140 13.43 -8.83 -9.46
N GLY A 141 14.02 -8.16 -8.48
CA GLY A 141 15.18 -8.66 -7.76
C GLY A 141 14.91 -9.98 -7.02
N ILE A 142 13.76 -10.09 -6.34
CA ILE A 142 13.36 -11.30 -5.62
C ILE A 142 13.14 -12.47 -6.59
N THR A 143 12.53 -12.23 -7.73
CA THR A 143 12.07 -13.29 -8.66
C THR A 143 13.05 -13.59 -9.80
N SER A 144 14.17 -12.87 -9.90
CA SER A 144 15.10 -12.93 -11.04
C SER A 144 15.68 -14.33 -11.31
N GLU A 145 15.89 -15.13 -10.27
CA GLU A 145 16.46 -16.47 -10.38
C GLU A 145 15.42 -17.59 -10.18
N MET A 146 14.13 -17.25 -10.09
CA MET A 146 13.06 -18.22 -9.93
C MET A 146 12.62 -18.75 -11.29
N ASP A 147 12.36 -20.06 -11.37
CA ASP A 147 11.60 -20.65 -12.47
C ASP A 147 10.11 -20.27 -12.39
N GLU A 148 9.33 -20.57 -13.43
CA GLU A 148 7.92 -20.17 -13.50
C GLU A 148 7.08 -20.76 -12.36
N ALA A 149 7.28 -22.02 -11.99
CA ALA A 149 6.53 -22.66 -10.91
C ALA A 149 6.84 -22.02 -9.55
N THR A 150 8.09 -21.66 -9.31
CA THR A 150 8.53 -20.95 -8.09
C THR A 150 7.98 -19.52 -8.06
N LYS A 151 7.94 -18.83 -9.20
CA LYS A 151 7.31 -17.49 -9.30
C LYS A 151 5.82 -17.55 -9.00
N GLU A 152 5.09 -18.51 -9.58
CA GLU A 152 3.67 -18.70 -9.31
C GLU A 152 3.41 -18.92 -7.81
N LYS A 153 4.21 -19.78 -7.18
CA LYS A 153 4.13 -19.99 -5.73
C LYS A 153 4.43 -18.71 -4.95
N PHE A 154 5.46 -17.97 -5.34
CA PHE A 154 5.81 -16.70 -4.68
C PHE A 154 4.67 -15.70 -4.78
N PHE A 155 4.08 -15.51 -5.95
CA PHE A 155 2.98 -14.57 -6.13
C PHE A 155 1.73 -14.99 -5.36
N ALA A 156 1.43 -16.28 -5.27
CA ALA A 156 0.33 -16.80 -4.47
C ALA A 156 0.54 -16.52 -2.97
N ASP A 157 1.69 -16.91 -2.42
CA ASP A 157 2.03 -16.73 -1.01
C ASP A 157 2.11 -15.23 -0.64
N TRP A 158 2.66 -14.40 -1.55
CA TRP A 158 2.74 -12.96 -1.36
C TRP A 158 1.37 -12.27 -1.40
N THR A 159 0.48 -12.72 -2.28
CA THR A 159 -0.91 -12.23 -2.35
C THR A 159 -1.65 -12.53 -1.06
N GLU A 160 -1.49 -13.74 -0.51
CA GLU A 160 -2.11 -14.11 0.78
C GLU A 160 -1.58 -13.24 1.92
N LYS A 161 -0.26 -13.03 1.97
CA LYS A 161 0.39 -12.14 2.93
C LYS A 161 -0.16 -10.72 2.83
N LEU A 162 -0.26 -10.16 1.62
CA LEU A 162 -0.79 -8.83 1.39
C LEU A 162 -2.25 -8.71 1.83
N ALA A 163 -3.08 -9.71 1.51
CA ALA A 163 -4.48 -9.72 1.93
C ALA A 163 -4.63 -9.73 3.46
N GLY A 164 -3.76 -10.43 4.16
CA GLY A 164 -3.67 -10.41 5.63
C GLY A 164 -3.30 -9.03 6.14
N ASP A 165 -2.24 -8.45 5.61
CA ASP A 165 -1.76 -7.12 6.00
C ASP A 165 -2.79 -6.02 5.80
N LEU A 166 -3.54 -6.06 4.69
CA LEU A 166 -4.61 -5.09 4.42
C LEU A 166 -5.72 -5.17 5.47
N ARG A 167 -6.13 -6.38 5.84
CA ARG A 167 -7.16 -6.58 6.88
C ARG A 167 -6.69 -6.10 8.25
N ASP A 168 -5.45 -6.41 8.63
CA ASP A 168 -4.87 -5.98 9.90
C ASP A 168 -4.73 -4.46 9.97
N THR A 169 -4.30 -3.84 8.87
CA THR A 169 -4.22 -2.39 8.73
C THR A 169 -5.58 -1.73 8.94
N LEU A 170 -6.61 -2.22 8.25
CA LEU A 170 -7.98 -1.69 8.36
C LEU A 170 -8.53 -1.84 9.77
N HIS A 171 -8.28 -2.98 10.42
CA HIS A 171 -8.73 -3.21 11.79
C HIS A 171 -8.12 -2.17 12.76
N ARG A 172 -6.84 -1.87 12.61
CA ARG A 172 -6.15 -0.89 13.45
C ARG A 172 -6.59 0.55 13.15
N ILE A 173 -6.74 0.92 11.87
CA ILE A 173 -7.25 2.23 11.47
C ILE A 173 -8.66 2.46 12.03
N LYS A 174 -9.54 1.46 11.91
CA LYS A 174 -10.90 1.52 12.49
C LYS A 174 -10.85 1.80 13.99
N ALA A 175 -10.02 1.08 14.73
CA ALA A 175 -9.87 1.28 16.17
C ALA A 175 -9.34 2.67 16.54
N ILE A 176 -8.48 3.27 15.70
CA ILE A 176 -7.96 4.62 15.90
C ILE A 176 -9.05 5.67 15.61
N ALA A 177 -9.70 5.57 14.45
CA ALA A 177 -10.68 6.56 14.00
C ALA A 177 -11.95 6.58 14.87
N GLU A 178 -12.38 5.44 15.41
CA GLU A 178 -13.58 5.34 16.25
C GLU A 178 -13.35 5.76 17.71
N LYS A 179 -12.10 6.03 18.11
CA LYS A 179 -11.76 6.54 19.47
C LYS A 179 -11.56 8.06 19.49
N ALA A 180 -11.49 8.67 18.32
CA ALA A 180 -11.22 10.10 18.20
C ALA A 180 -12.44 10.96 18.59
#